data_37602dcfffe2dedf46462a37be872677
#
_entry.id   37602dcfffe2dedf46462a37be872677
#
_cell.length_a   1.000
_cell.length_b   1.000
_cell.length_c   1.000
_cell.angle_alpha   90.00
_cell.angle_beta   90.00
_cell.angle_gamma   90.00
#
_symmetry.space_group_name_H-M   'P 1'
#
loop_
_entity.id
_entity.type
_entity.pdbx_description
1 polymer ?
#
loop_
_entity_poly.entity_id
_entity_poly.type
_entity_poly.pdbx_seq_one_letter_code
_entity_poly.pdbx_strand_id
1 'polypeptide(L)'
;MFTGLIEEIGIISSVAKQSQGAVISVTCAKILDDLKLGDSVAIDGACQTVVKLRPNGFDVEAAKETLDLTTFNDYLTGRKVNLERAMLANGRFGGHIVSGHIDGVGIFKRKENQGLADVYYFEAPENVAKYIVYKGSICINGXMTLQETNLPDLKIGDKVNLESDILAKYVEKFVNAKDNKAGNITMNYLNEHGFLS
;
A
#
# COMPACT_ATOMS: atom_id res chain seq x y z
N MET A 1 -6.37 -2.90 -6.66
CA MET A 1 -5.22 -2.29 -7.37
C MET A 1 -5.43 -0.78 -7.42
N PHE A 2 -4.37 -0.01 -7.26
CA PHE A 2 -4.39 1.44 -7.10
C PHE A 2 -3.36 2.07 -8.03
N THR A 3 -3.35 3.40 -8.10
CA THR A 3 -2.46 4.15 -9.00
C THR A 3 -1.40 4.97 -8.25
N GLY A 4 -1.57 5.14 -6.94
CA GLY A 4 -0.75 6.04 -6.13
C GLY A 4 -1.16 7.50 -6.24
N LEU A 5 -2.37 7.76 -6.70
CA LEU A 5 -2.93 9.12 -6.79
C LEU A 5 -4.01 9.26 -5.71
N ILE A 6 -3.66 9.96 -4.65
CA ILE A 6 -4.55 10.13 -3.50
C ILE A 6 -5.78 10.96 -3.91
N GLU A 7 -6.95 10.48 -3.53
CA GLU A 7 -8.22 11.15 -3.84
C GLU A 7 -8.67 12.08 -2.72
N GLU A 8 -8.34 11.73 -1.46
CA GLU A 8 -8.82 12.47 -0.29
C GLU A 8 -7.93 12.19 0.92
N ILE A 9 -7.82 13.16 1.83
CA ILE A 9 -7.26 12.94 3.16
C ILE A 9 -8.42 12.64 4.11
N GLY A 10 -8.49 11.42 4.61
CA GLY A 10 -9.45 11.02 5.65
C GLY A 10 -8.88 11.23 7.04
N ILE A 11 -9.74 11.06 8.04
CA ILE A 11 -9.38 11.18 9.46
C ILE A 11 -9.79 9.90 10.17
N ILE A 12 -8.86 9.30 10.92
CA ILE A 12 -9.17 8.14 11.78
C ILE A 12 -10.13 8.63 12.89
N SER A 13 -11.35 8.12 12.90
CA SER A 13 -12.33 8.49 13.92
C SER A 13 -12.33 7.53 15.09
N SER A 14 -11.94 6.27 14.89
CA SER A 14 -11.73 5.34 16.00
C SER A 14 -10.84 4.15 15.57
N VAL A 15 -10.17 3.53 16.55
CA VAL A 15 -9.43 2.28 16.39
C VAL A 15 -9.86 1.37 17.53
N ALA A 16 -10.61 0.32 17.21
CA ALA A 16 -11.09 -0.66 18.20
C ALA A 16 -10.25 -1.92 18.07
N LYS A 17 -9.22 -2.05 18.89
CA LYS A 17 -8.32 -3.22 18.89
C LYS A 17 -9.08 -4.47 19.35
N GLN A 18 -8.79 -5.60 18.71
CA GLN A 18 -9.35 -6.92 18.96
C GLN A 18 -8.21 -7.93 19.08
N SER A 19 -8.53 -9.16 19.52
CA SER A 19 -7.51 -10.21 19.70
C SER A 19 -6.78 -10.58 18.41
N GLN A 20 -7.42 -10.46 17.25
CA GLN A 20 -6.87 -10.86 15.97
C GLN A 20 -6.77 -9.70 14.95
N GLY A 21 -6.77 -8.45 15.44
CA GLY A 21 -6.70 -7.29 14.54
C GLY A 21 -7.31 -6.04 15.14
N ALA A 22 -7.90 -5.21 14.31
CA ALA A 22 -8.59 -3.99 14.73
C ALA A 22 -9.68 -3.60 13.75
N VAL A 23 -10.74 -3.00 14.27
CA VAL A 23 -11.70 -2.28 13.43
C VAL A 23 -11.26 -0.82 13.42
N ILE A 24 -11.04 -0.29 12.24
CA ILE A 24 -10.62 1.09 12.03
C ILE A 24 -11.75 1.84 11.33
N SER A 25 -12.21 2.94 11.95
CA SER A 25 -13.23 3.81 11.37
C SER A 25 -12.56 5.06 10.79
N VAL A 26 -12.91 5.39 9.57
CA VAL A 26 -12.36 6.55 8.85
C VAL A 26 -13.51 7.51 8.52
N THR A 27 -13.33 8.78 8.83
CA THR A 27 -14.21 9.85 8.38
C THR A 27 -13.65 10.43 7.08
N CYS A 28 -14.50 10.58 6.09
CA CYS A 28 -14.18 11.13 4.78
C CYS A 28 -15.46 11.64 4.11
N ALA A 29 -15.36 12.21 2.93
CA ALA A 29 -16.53 12.77 2.23
C ALA A 29 -16.48 12.45 0.72
N LYS A 30 -15.38 12.80 0.06
CA LYS A 30 -15.26 12.77 -1.40
C LYS A 30 -15.38 11.35 -1.97
N ILE A 31 -14.69 10.38 -1.37
CA ILE A 31 -14.70 9.02 -1.89
C ILE A 31 -16.00 8.25 -1.59
N LEU A 32 -16.86 8.78 -0.71
CA LEU A 32 -18.14 8.13 -0.37
C LEU A 32 -19.15 8.16 -1.51
N ASP A 33 -18.96 9.03 -2.51
CA ASP A 33 -19.95 9.22 -3.60
C ASP A 33 -20.35 7.92 -4.28
N ASP A 34 -19.41 6.98 -4.47
CA ASP A 34 -19.73 5.69 -5.10
C ASP A 34 -19.14 4.49 -4.35
N LEU A 35 -18.59 4.72 -3.17
CA LEU A 35 -17.98 3.65 -2.36
C LEU A 35 -19.07 2.68 -1.87
N LYS A 36 -18.81 1.37 -1.96
CA LYS A 36 -19.76 0.32 -1.61
C LYS A 36 -19.13 -0.65 -0.60
N LEU A 37 -20.01 -1.34 0.11
CA LEU A 37 -19.62 -2.46 0.96
C LEU A 37 -18.88 -3.51 0.13
N GLY A 38 -17.71 -3.93 0.59
CA GLY A 38 -16.87 -4.89 -0.12
C GLY A 38 -15.83 -4.26 -1.06
N ASP A 39 -15.91 -2.96 -1.31
CA ASP A 39 -14.90 -2.28 -2.13
C ASP A 39 -13.56 -2.20 -1.41
N SER A 40 -12.49 -2.12 -2.20
CA SER A 40 -11.14 -1.90 -1.69
C SER A 40 -10.80 -0.42 -1.66
N VAL A 41 -10.26 0.03 -0.53
CA VAL A 41 -9.72 1.39 -0.34
C VAL A 41 -8.30 1.25 0.21
N ALA A 42 -7.34 1.97 -0.38
CA ALA A 42 -6.01 2.09 0.21
C ALA A 42 -6.05 3.17 1.28
N ILE A 43 -5.63 2.81 2.50
CA ILE A 43 -5.48 3.74 3.64
C ILE A 43 -3.97 3.85 3.90
N ASP A 44 -3.40 5.04 3.73
CA ASP A 44 -1.94 5.23 3.75
C ASP A 44 -1.24 4.11 2.95
N GLY A 45 -1.78 3.79 1.77
CA GLY A 45 -1.25 2.80 0.85
C GLY A 45 -1.62 1.35 1.13
N ALA A 46 -2.13 1.02 2.31
CA ALA A 46 -2.50 -0.36 2.65
C ALA A 46 -3.93 -0.66 2.20
N CYS A 47 -4.09 -1.64 1.34
CA CYS A 47 -5.40 -2.07 0.81
C CYS A 47 -6.26 -2.66 1.93
N GLN A 48 -7.46 -2.12 2.09
CA GLN A 48 -8.44 -2.56 3.08
C GLN A 48 -9.81 -2.73 2.42
N THR A 49 -10.57 -3.68 2.90
CA THR A 49 -11.94 -3.90 2.42
C THR A 49 -12.95 -3.16 3.29
N VAL A 50 -13.83 -2.42 2.68
CA VAL A 50 -14.92 -1.71 3.36
C VAL A 50 -15.90 -2.73 3.93
N VAL A 51 -16.01 -2.80 5.26
CA VAL A 51 -16.93 -3.73 5.94
C VAL A 51 -18.20 -3.05 6.44
N LYS A 52 -18.20 -1.71 6.47
CA LYS A 52 -19.39 -0.94 6.88
C LYS A 52 -19.32 0.47 6.31
N LEU A 53 -20.43 0.95 5.78
CA LEU A 53 -20.57 2.36 5.37
C LEU A 53 -21.27 3.16 6.48
N ARG A 54 -20.89 4.42 6.60
CA ARG A 54 -21.45 5.39 7.54
C ARG A 54 -21.83 6.67 6.76
N PRO A 55 -22.70 7.52 7.32
CA PRO A 55 -23.06 8.77 6.62
C PRO A 55 -21.88 9.69 6.30
N ASN A 56 -20.79 9.60 7.08
CA ASN A 56 -19.60 10.45 6.93
C ASN A 56 -18.30 9.63 6.94
N GLY A 57 -18.32 8.39 6.43
CA GLY A 57 -17.13 7.56 6.43
C GLY A 57 -17.40 6.08 6.26
N PHE A 58 -16.43 5.26 6.65
CA PHE A 58 -16.53 3.82 6.53
C PHE A 58 -15.67 3.13 7.60
N ASP A 59 -15.91 1.83 7.80
CA ASP A 59 -15.11 0.98 8.66
C ASP A 59 -14.41 -0.10 7.83
N VAL A 60 -13.19 -0.45 8.27
CA VAL A 60 -12.43 -1.59 7.73
C VAL A 60 -11.98 -2.48 8.89
N GLU A 61 -11.72 -3.76 8.59
CA GLU A 61 -11.14 -4.71 9.55
C GLU A 61 -9.71 -5.02 9.13
N ALA A 62 -8.75 -4.52 9.89
CA ALA A 62 -7.33 -4.79 9.67
C ALA A 62 -6.93 -6.04 10.46
N ALA A 63 -6.45 -7.06 9.76
CA ALA A 63 -5.93 -8.28 10.40
C ALA A 63 -4.66 -7.98 11.20
N LYS A 64 -4.32 -8.87 12.12
CA LYS A 64 -3.09 -8.73 12.93
C LYS A 64 -1.86 -8.57 12.05
N GLU A 65 -1.75 -9.33 10.95
CA GLU A 65 -0.63 -9.20 10.01
C GLU A 65 -0.53 -7.79 9.44
N THR A 66 -1.66 -7.18 9.07
CA THR A 66 -1.69 -5.79 8.59
C THR A 66 -1.19 -4.81 9.66
N LEU A 67 -1.63 -5.01 10.90
CA LEU A 67 -1.17 -4.16 12.01
C LEU A 67 0.34 -4.27 12.23
N ASP A 68 0.89 -5.48 12.08
CA ASP A 68 2.31 -5.76 12.33
C ASP A 68 3.21 -5.24 11.19
N LEU A 69 2.72 -5.23 9.95
CA LEU A 69 3.49 -4.86 8.76
C LEU A 69 3.35 -3.39 8.36
N THR A 70 2.41 -2.66 8.97
CA THR A 70 2.08 -1.28 8.57
C THR A 70 2.15 -0.34 9.76
N THR A 71 1.91 0.95 9.48
CA THR A 71 1.79 1.97 10.52
C THR A 71 0.45 1.89 11.28
N PHE A 72 -0.45 0.97 10.92
CA PHE A 72 -1.81 0.92 11.48
C PHE A 72 -1.83 0.71 12.99
N ASN A 73 -0.85 -0.03 13.53
CA ASN A 73 -0.75 -0.27 14.97
C ASN A 73 -0.51 1.02 15.77
N ASP A 74 0.03 2.05 15.10
CA ASP A 74 0.32 3.35 15.69
C ASP A 74 -0.82 4.37 15.47
N TYR A 75 -1.92 3.96 14.83
CA TYR A 75 -3.03 4.87 14.54
C TYR A 75 -3.77 5.30 15.81
N LEU A 76 -4.04 6.59 15.88
CA LEU A 76 -4.82 7.22 16.94
C LEU A 76 -5.95 8.03 16.32
N THR A 77 -7.02 8.21 17.08
CA THR A 77 -8.12 9.10 16.67
C THR A 77 -7.58 10.50 16.36
N GLY A 78 -8.02 11.06 15.24
CA GLY A 78 -7.58 12.35 14.74
C GLY A 78 -6.44 12.29 13.74
N ARG A 79 -5.80 11.10 13.53
CA ARG A 79 -4.73 10.96 12.54
C ARG A 79 -5.30 11.15 11.13
N LYS A 80 -4.61 11.98 10.35
CA LYS A 80 -4.89 12.12 8.91
C LYS A 80 -4.29 10.94 8.15
N VAL A 81 -5.04 10.40 7.20
CA VAL A 81 -4.61 9.27 6.36
C VAL A 81 -4.93 9.56 4.89
N ASN A 82 -4.06 9.13 4.01
CA ASN A 82 -4.28 9.21 2.56
C ASN A 82 -5.27 8.12 2.14
N LEU A 83 -6.24 8.49 1.29
CA LEU A 83 -7.25 7.55 0.80
C LEU A 83 -7.27 7.51 -0.72
N GLU A 84 -7.32 6.29 -1.28
CA GLU A 84 -7.50 6.06 -2.70
C GLU A 84 -8.42 4.84 -2.88
N ARG A 85 -9.49 4.98 -3.67
CA ARG A 85 -10.34 3.83 -4.06
C ARG A 85 -9.63 2.96 -5.08
N ALA A 86 -9.99 1.69 -5.15
CA ALA A 86 -9.52 0.81 -6.21
C ALA A 86 -9.87 1.41 -7.58
N MET A 87 -8.90 1.40 -8.50
CA MET A 87 -9.09 2.00 -9.82
C MET A 87 -10.17 1.26 -10.62
N LEU A 88 -10.95 2.00 -11.38
CA LEU A 88 -11.93 1.44 -12.29
C LEU A 88 -11.24 0.77 -13.49
N ALA A 89 -11.81 -0.33 -13.98
CA ALA A 89 -11.24 -1.07 -15.11
C ALA A 89 -11.15 -0.25 -16.40
N ASN A 90 -12.00 0.77 -16.54
CA ASN A 90 -12.00 1.68 -17.69
C ASN A 90 -11.41 3.05 -17.32
N GLY A 91 -10.77 3.18 -16.16
CA GLY A 91 -10.14 4.41 -15.71
C GLY A 91 -8.80 4.66 -16.39
N ARG A 92 -8.31 5.92 -16.28
CA ARG A 92 -6.95 6.25 -16.73
C ARG A 92 -5.94 5.74 -15.70
N PHE A 93 -4.83 5.23 -16.19
CA PHE A 93 -3.70 4.83 -15.35
C PHE A 93 -2.68 5.98 -15.35
N GLY A 94 -2.81 6.89 -14.40
CA GLY A 94 -2.00 8.10 -14.32
C GLY A 94 -0.79 8.02 -13.40
N GLY A 95 -0.58 6.86 -12.76
CA GLY A 95 0.52 6.65 -11.80
C GLY A 95 1.36 5.44 -12.13
N HIS A 96 1.65 4.62 -11.10
CA HIS A 96 2.31 3.32 -11.28
C HIS A 96 1.46 2.22 -10.63
N ILE A 97 1.82 0.96 -10.84
CA ILE A 97 1.06 -0.17 -10.29
C ILE A 97 1.28 -0.23 -8.77
N VAL A 98 0.22 0.05 -8.01
CA VAL A 98 0.22 -0.04 -6.55
C VAL A 98 -0.77 -1.14 -6.18
N SER A 99 -0.28 -2.18 -5.51
CA SER A 99 -1.14 -3.30 -5.11
C SER A 99 -1.88 -3.03 -3.80
N GLY A 100 -1.31 -2.17 -2.97
CA GLY A 100 -1.78 -1.91 -1.61
C GLY A 100 -1.22 -2.91 -0.60
N HIS A 101 -0.16 -3.62 -0.96
CA HIS A 101 0.48 -4.61 -0.09
C HIS A 101 1.82 -4.05 0.41
N ILE A 102 1.79 -3.54 1.62
CA ILE A 102 2.94 -2.84 2.22
C ILE A 102 4.10 -3.81 2.44
N ASP A 103 5.29 -3.41 2.00
CA ASP A 103 6.53 -4.19 2.14
C ASP A 103 7.25 -3.93 3.45
N GLY A 104 7.01 -2.75 4.03
CA GLY A 104 7.66 -2.38 5.27
C GLY A 104 7.36 -0.95 5.67
N VAL A 105 7.90 -0.56 6.81
CA VAL A 105 7.71 0.77 7.38
C VAL A 105 9.02 1.53 7.29
N GLY A 106 8.97 2.71 6.67
CA GLY A 106 10.09 3.63 6.62
C GLY A 106 9.97 4.74 7.63
N ILE A 107 11.01 5.56 7.75
CA ILE A 107 11.06 6.69 8.69
C ILE A 107 11.38 7.97 7.92
N PHE A 108 10.55 8.98 8.08
CA PHE A 108 10.82 10.31 7.50
C PHE A 108 12.00 10.97 8.22
N LYS A 109 13.02 11.37 7.45
CA LYS A 109 14.26 11.91 8.00
C LYS A 109 14.36 13.43 7.87
N ARG A 110 14.02 13.97 6.71
CA ARG A 110 14.05 15.43 6.49
C ARG A 110 13.42 15.78 5.14
N LYS A 111 13.16 17.05 4.98
CA LYS A 111 12.69 17.66 3.74
C LYS A 111 13.62 18.80 3.37
N GLU A 112 13.94 18.95 2.10
CA GLU A 112 14.72 20.06 1.56
C GLU A 112 13.93 20.73 0.44
N ASN A 113 13.81 22.03 0.50
CA ASN A 113 13.21 22.80 -0.60
C ASN A 113 14.28 23.11 -1.64
N GLN A 114 14.04 22.74 -2.89
CA GLN A 114 14.95 23.00 -4.01
C GLN A 114 14.27 23.91 -5.06
N GLY A 115 13.65 24.97 -4.60
CA GLY A 115 12.97 25.94 -5.46
C GLY A 115 11.59 25.44 -5.90
N LEU A 116 11.47 24.94 -7.11
CA LEU A 116 10.20 24.47 -7.64
C LEU A 116 9.84 23.05 -7.16
N ALA A 117 10.72 22.39 -6.43
CA ALA A 117 10.50 21.01 -5.96
C ALA A 117 10.91 20.87 -4.49
N ASP A 118 10.21 20.00 -3.79
CA ASP A 118 10.59 19.55 -2.45
C ASP A 118 11.19 18.15 -2.56
N VAL A 119 12.33 17.94 -1.89
CA VAL A 119 12.97 16.62 -1.82
C VAL A 119 12.78 16.07 -0.42
N TYR A 120 12.16 14.90 -0.33
CA TYR A 120 11.89 14.20 0.93
C TYR A 120 12.85 13.04 1.08
N TYR A 121 13.41 12.89 2.27
CA TYR A 121 14.37 11.83 2.60
C TYR A 121 13.75 10.86 3.58
N PHE A 122 13.77 9.60 3.23
CA PHE A 122 13.24 8.52 4.07
C PHE A 122 14.31 7.45 4.28
N GLU A 123 14.31 6.86 5.45
CA GLU A 123 15.05 5.63 5.72
C GLU A 123 14.11 4.46 5.40
N ALA A 124 14.58 3.51 4.61
CA ALA A 124 13.81 2.32 4.25
C ALA A 124 14.52 1.07 4.78
N PRO A 125 13.78 0.06 5.25
CA PRO A 125 14.39 -1.19 5.65
C PRO A 125 14.99 -1.92 4.43
N GLU A 126 15.98 -2.80 4.67
CA GLU A 126 16.77 -3.43 3.62
C GLU A 126 15.90 -4.21 2.61
N ASN A 127 14.87 -4.89 3.11
CA ASN A 127 13.96 -5.67 2.26
C ASN A 127 13.18 -4.80 1.25
N VAL A 128 13.01 -3.50 1.54
CA VAL A 128 12.39 -2.53 0.63
C VAL A 128 13.44 -1.82 -0.20
N ALA A 129 14.55 -1.39 0.45
CA ALA A 129 15.59 -0.57 -0.17
C ALA A 129 16.21 -1.24 -1.41
N LYS A 130 16.34 -2.57 -1.41
CA LYS A 130 16.91 -3.33 -2.52
C LYS A 130 16.12 -3.19 -3.84
N TYR A 131 14.85 -2.79 -3.76
CA TYR A 131 13.98 -2.59 -4.94
C TYR A 131 13.93 -1.14 -5.40
N ILE A 132 14.53 -0.22 -4.63
CA ILE A 132 14.52 1.21 -4.97
C ILE A 132 15.67 1.50 -5.94
N VAL A 133 15.33 1.97 -7.12
CA VAL A 133 16.32 2.30 -8.15
C VAL A 133 16.25 3.79 -8.49
N TYR A 134 17.39 4.35 -8.93
CA TYR A 134 17.44 5.76 -9.34
C TYR A 134 16.40 6.03 -10.43
N LYS A 135 15.58 7.05 -10.22
CA LYS A 135 14.44 7.43 -11.08
C LYS A 135 13.34 6.36 -11.18
N GLY A 136 13.35 5.39 -10.26
CA GLY A 136 12.24 4.43 -10.13
C GLY A 136 11.09 4.99 -9.32
N SER A 137 10.02 4.22 -9.21
CA SER A 137 8.83 4.55 -8.40
C SER A 137 8.87 3.81 -7.07
N ILE A 138 8.38 4.47 -6.06
CA ILE A 138 8.09 3.87 -4.74
C ILE A 138 6.84 4.54 -4.20
N CYS A 139 5.99 3.76 -3.59
CA CYS A 139 4.77 4.25 -2.95
C CYS A 139 5.06 4.53 -1.47
N ILE A 140 4.79 5.74 -1.01
CA ILE A 140 5.00 6.18 0.38
C ILE A 140 3.65 6.65 0.92
N ASN A 141 3.11 5.96 1.91
CA ASN A 141 1.74 6.20 2.40
C ASN A 141 0.72 6.29 1.25
N GLY A 142 0.90 5.46 0.22
CA GLY A 142 0.02 5.50 -0.98
C GLY A 142 0.38 6.58 -2.01
N UNK A 143 1.09 7.52 -1.76
CA UNK A 143 1.30 8.55 -2.50
C UNK A 143 2.40 8.41 -3.33
N MET A 144 2.34 8.86 -4.47
CA MET A 144 3.49 9.11 -5.34
C MET A 144 3.65 10.59 -5.71
N THR A 145 2.70 11.40 -5.39
CA THR A 145 2.74 12.87 -5.59
C THR A 145 2.44 13.57 -4.28
N LEU A 146 2.87 14.85 -4.17
CA LEU A 146 2.69 15.62 -2.93
C LEU A 146 1.32 16.27 -2.81
N GLN A 147 0.60 16.40 -3.93
CA GLN A 147 -0.68 17.10 -3.92
C GLN A 147 -1.74 16.25 -3.21
N GLU A 148 -2.50 16.91 -2.33
CA GLU A 148 -3.60 16.30 -1.59
C GLU A 148 -3.19 15.07 -0.77
N THR A 149 -1.96 15.09 -0.19
CA THR A 149 -1.46 13.98 0.65
C THR A 149 -1.06 14.48 2.04
N ASN A 150 -0.89 13.54 2.97
CA ASN A 150 -0.43 13.85 4.32
C ASN A 150 1.09 14.03 4.43
N LEU A 151 1.85 13.87 3.34
CA LEU A 151 3.32 13.99 3.37
C LEU A 151 3.83 15.36 3.85
N PRO A 152 3.22 16.50 3.44
CA PRO A 152 3.68 17.79 3.95
C PRO A 152 3.55 17.98 5.47
N ASP A 153 2.69 17.21 6.11
CA ASP A 153 2.43 17.29 7.56
C ASP A 153 3.41 16.42 8.37
N LEU A 154 4.25 15.59 7.72
CA LEU A 154 5.18 14.69 8.40
C LEU A 154 6.22 15.44 9.23
N LYS A 155 6.52 14.89 10.41
CA LYS A 155 7.57 15.35 11.31
C LYS A 155 8.73 14.36 11.28
N ILE A 156 9.94 14.84 11.48
CA ILE A 156 11.14 14.00 11.55
C ILE A 156 10.90 12.87 12.55
N GLY A 157 11.11 11.63 12.14
CA GLY A 157 10.88 10.45 12.94
C GLY A 157 9.53 9.77 12.67
N ASP A 158 8.61 10.42 11.94
CA ASP A 158 7.32 9.80 11.63
C ASP A 158 7.53 8.57 10.73
N LYS A 159 6.73 7.56 11.02
CA LYS A 159 6.70 6.31 10.26
C LYS A 159 5.78 6.45 9.06
N VAL A 160 6.16 5.83 7.95
CA VAL A 160 5.38 5.77 6.71
C VAL A 160 5.34 4.35 6.18
N ASN A 161 4.24 3.98 5.56
CA ASN A 161 4.12 2.72 4.84
C ASN A 161 4.87 2.80 3.51
N LEU A 162 5.61 1.76 3.17
CA LEU A 162 6.37 1.67 1.92
C LEU A 162 5.94 0.46 1.12
N GLU A 163 5.65 0.66 -0.16
CA GLU A 163 5.43 -0.43 -1.12
C GLU A 163 6.36 -0.19 -2.32
N SER A 164 7.24 -1.14 -2.60
CA SER A 164 8.13 -1.11 -3.75
C SER A 164 7.36 -1.50 -5.03
N ASP A 165 7.86 -1.06 -6.17
CA ASP A 165 7.25 -1.38 -7.46
C ASP A 165 7.21 -2.90 -7.64
N ILE A 166 6.03 -3.45 -7.88
CA ILE A 166 5.81 -4.88 -8.04
C ILE A 166 6.64 -5.47 -9.19
N LEU A 167 6.94 -4.67 -10.21
CA LEU A 167 7.76 -5.12 -11.34
C LEU A 167 9.18 -5.50 -10.89
N ALA A 168 9.74 -4.74 -9.93
CA ALA A 168 11.08 -5.05 -9.40
C ALA A 168 11.11 -6.43 -8.71
N LYS A 169 10.04 -6.78 -8.00
CA LYS A 169 9.90 -8.09 -7.34
C LYS A 169 9.81 -9.22 -8.36
N TYR A 170 9.06 -9.02 -9.45
CA TYR A 170 8.97 -10.02 -10.53
C TYR A 170 10.31 -10.18 -11.23
N VAL A 171 11.02 -9.08 -11.50
CA VAL A 171 12.37 -9.15 -12.12
C VAL A 171 13.31 -9.96 -11.23
N GLU A 172 13.34 -9.66 -9.90
CA GLU A 172 14.16 -10.43 -8.94
C GLU A 172 13.82 -11.92 -9.00
N LYS A 173 12.53 -12.26 -8.97
CA LYS A 173 12.09 -13.65 -9.01
C LYS A 173 12.56 -14.36 -10.30
N PHE A 174 12.43 -13.70 -11.45
CA PHE A 174 12.82 -14.30 -12.73
C PHE A 174 14.34 -14.42 -12.90
N VAL A 175 15.11 -13.45 -12.41
CA VAL A 175 16.57 -13.50 -12.44
C VAL A 175 17.06 -14.65 -11.56
N ASN A 176 16.51 -14.77 -10.34
CA ASN A 176 16.91 -15.78 -9.37
C ASN A 176 16.37 -17.18 -9.72
N ALA A 177 15.35 -17.29 -10.57
CA ALA A 177 14.77 -18.58 -10.98
C ALA A 177 15.75 -19.43 -11.80
N LYS A 178 16.78 -18.84 -12.39
CA LYS A 178 17.79 -19.57 -13.13
C LYS A 178 18.65 -20.50 -12.24
N ASP A 179 18.72 -20.18 -10.94
CA ASP A 179 19.48 -20.98 -9.97
C ASP A 179 18.63 -22.03 -9.27
N ASN A 180 17.33 -21.89 -9.32
CA ASN A 180 16.39 -22.89 -8.82
C ASN A 180 16.00 -23.80 -9.98
N LYS A 181 16.49 -25.04 -9.97
CA LYS A 181 15.94 -26.07 -10.86
C LYS A 181 14.43 -26.09 -10.59
N ALA A 182 13.66 -25.57 -11.53
CA ALA A 182 12.22 -25.69 -11.52
C ALA A 182 11.88 -27.14 -11.15
N GLY A 183 11.01 -27.35 -10.22
CA GLY A 183 10.59 -28.67 -9.81
C GLY A 183 10.37 -29.48 -11.10
N ASN A 184 11.12 -30.57 -11.24
CA ASN A 184 11.20 -31.33 -12.46
C ASN A 184 9.85 -31.97 -12.78
N ILE A 185 8.99 -31.22 -13.47
CA ILE A 185 7.88 -31.84 -14.17
C ILE A 185 8.54 -32.57 -15.35
N THR A 186 8.87 -33.83 -15.15
CA THR A 186 9.46 -34.68 -16.18
C THR A 186 8.34 -35.35 -16.97
N MET A 187 8.69 -35.84 -18.15
CA MET A 187 7.75 -36.63 -18.94
C MET A 187 7.28 -37.86 -18.15
N ASN A 188 8.16 -38.46 -17.32
CA ASN A 188 7.77 -39.55 -16.42
C ASN A 188 6.71 -39.10 -15.39
N TYR A 189 6.92 -37.95 -14.77
CA TYR A 189 5.96 -37.40 -13.82
C TYR A 189 4.58 -37.19 -14.48
N LEU A 190 4.56 -36.61 -15.68
CA LEU A 190 3.32 -36.40 -16.44
C LEU A 190 2.61 -37.72 -16.77
N ASN A 191 3.40 -38.73 -17.20
CA ASN A 191 2.86 -40.05 -17.52
C ASN A 191 2.25 -40.72 -16.29
N GLU A 192 2.97 -40.72 -15.16
CA GLU A 192 2.52 -41.34 -13.88
C GLU A 192 1.25 -40.70 -13.34
N HIS A 193 1.00 -39.41 -13.67
CA HIS A 193 -0.16 -38.67 -13.15
C HIS A 193 -1.26 -38.50 -14.21
N GLY A 194 -1.20 -39.26 -15.32
CA GLY A 194 -2.29 -39.35 -16.29
C GLY A 194 -2.43 -38.17 -17.24
N PHE A 195 -1.37 -37.38 -17.43
CA PHE A 195 -1.38 -36.25 -18.35
C PHE A 195 -0.92 -36.64 -19.77
N LEU A 196 -0.40 -37.85 -19.96
CA LEU A 196 0.02 -38.39 -21.25
C LEU A 196 -0.70 -39.71 -21.46
N SER A 197 -1.67 -39.75 -22.35
CA SER A 197 -2.39 -40.95 -22.75
C SER A 197 -2.15 -41.21 -24.24
#